data_4c219523aa287e0748a2db2c4f792ccc
#
_entry.id   4c219523aa287e0748a2db2c4f792ccc
#
_cell.length_a   1.000
_cell.length_b   1.000
_cell.length_c   1.000
_cell.angle_alpha   90.00
_cell.angle_beta   90.00
_cell.angle_gamma   90.00
#
_symmetry.space_group_name_H-M   'P 1'
#
loop_
_entity.id
_entity.type
_entity.pdbx_description
1 polymer ?
#
loop_
_entity_poly.entity_id
_entity_poly.type
_entity_poly.pdbx_seq_one_letter_code
_entity_poly.pdbx_strand_id
1 'polypeptide(L)'
;SPIIGGAAAAWFGWRGAMAAMAGFVVVALLVVWRALPETIPARNPRALHLGPLAKTAAMVLRNPTFIAYTALVSCTYGAMFSILAGAPFAYIRTIGITPTQAGLAIAIGSVAYFSGTLWCRRLLLRHGIPGAVKRGAVFTLIGGVSMAACATAELRSPLAVLASHCLFSLGHGVHQPCGQAGAVGPFPQAAGVASALAGFFLALTSFAVGLWLGEVLDERSLKPMAYTMLGLCIATCTVAWTLVQRHGHATH
;
A
#
# COMPACT_ATOMS: atom_id res chain seq x y z
N SER A 1 -14.53 -2.14 -1.00
CA SER A 1 -14.61 -3.31 -0.16
C SER A 1 -14.90 -4.55 -1.01
N PRO A 2 -14.10 -5.63 -0.94
CA PRO A 2 -14.25 -6.81 -1.81
C PRO A 2 -15.63 -7.47 -1.70
N ILE A 3 -16.23 -7.44 -0.50
CA ILE A 3 -17.56 -8.04 -0.26
C ILE A 3 -18.65 -7.30 -1.03
N ILE A 4 -18.68 -5.98 -0.93
CA ILE A 4 -19.69 -5.15 -1.62
C ILE A 4 -19.49 -5.23 -3.13
N GLY A 5 -18.25 -5.16 -3.61
CA GLY A 5 -17.92 -5.29 -5.03
C GLY A 5 -18.27 -6.67 -5.58
N GLY A 6 -17.99 -7.73 -4.82
CA GLY A 6 -18.34 -9.10 -5.20
C GLY A 6 -19.86 -9.31 -5.27
N ALA A 7 -20.62 -8.82 -4.30
CA ALA A 7 -22.09 -8.88 -4.31
C ALA A 7 -22.68 -8.09 -5.47
N ALA A 8 -22.20 -6.86 -5.70
CA ALA A 8 -22.65 -6.04 -6.82
C ALA A 8 -22.36 -6.71 -8.18
N ALA A 9 -21.18 -7.32 -8.31
CA ALA A 9 -20.81 -8.05 -9.53
C ALA A 9 -21.69 -9.31 -9.74
N ALA A 10 -22.04 -10.00 -8.65
CA ALA A 10 -22.90 -11.19 -8.72
C ALA A 10 -24.35 -10.86 -9.12
N TRP A 11 -24.90 -9.73 -8.63
CA TRP A 11 -26.29 -9.35 -8.90
C TRP A 11 -26.48 -8.55 -10.19
N PHE A 12 -25.55 -7.67 -10.50
CA PHE A 12 -25.67 -6.70 -11.60
C PHE A 12 -24.59 -6.85 -12.68
N GLY A 13 -23.74 -7.88 -12.55
CA GLY A 13 -22.59 -8.07 -13.41
C GLY A 13 -21.50 -6.99 -13.22
N TRP A 14 -20.41 -7.10 -13.95
CA TRP A 14 -19.28 -6.18 -13.82
C TRP A 14 -19.62 -4.72 -14.16
N ARG A 15 -20.54 -4.51 -15.12
CA ARG A 15 -21.02 -3.16 -15.50
C ARG A 15 -21.79 -2.50 -14.37
N GLY A 16 -22.65 -3.26 -13.67
CA GLY A 16 -23.37 -2.76 -12.50
C GLY A 16 -22.45 -2.43 -11.33
N ALA A 17 -21.42 -3.24 -11.08
CA ALA A 17 -20.41 -2.94 -10.07
C ALA A 17 -19.63 -1.65 -10.39
N MET A 18 -19.26 -1.41 -11.66
CA MET A 18 -18.62 -0.17 -12.10
C MET A 18 -19.55 1.05 -11.96
N ALA A 19 -20.83 0.91 -12.33
CA ALA A 19 -21.83 1.97 -12.18
C ALA A 19 -22.06 2.33 -10.71
N ALA A 20 -22.14 1.35 -9.82
CA ALA A 20 -22.24 1.56 -8.38
C ALA A 20 -21.02 2.30 -7.81
N MET A 21 -19.82 1.92 -8.24
CA MET A 21 -18.59 2.61 -7.86
C MET A 21 -18.57 4.06 -8.36
N ALA A 22 -18.94 4.29 -9.63
CA ALA A 22 -19.03 5.64 -10.19
C ALA A 22 -20.06 6.50 -9.42
N GLY A 23 -21.22 5.95 -9.09
CA GLY A 23 -22.23 6.62 -8.26
C GLY A 23 -21.68 7.00 -6.87
N PHE A 24 -20.98 6.09 -6.22
CA PHE A 24 -20.34 6.36 -4.93
C PHE A 24 -19.30 7.50 -5.03
N VAL A 25 -18.47 7.50 -6.08
CA VAL A 25 -17.48 8.56 -6.32
C VAL A 25 -18.16 9.91 -6.56
N VAL A 26 -19.25 9.96 -7.33
CA VAL A 26 -20.02 11.19 -7.56
C VAL A 26 -20.61 11.73 -6.25
N VAL A 27 -21.21 10.86 -5.43
CA VAL A 27 -21.73 11.26 -4.11
C VAL A 27 -20.62 11.78 -3.22
N ALA A 28 -19.48 11.08 -3.14
CA ALA A 28 -18.32 11.52 -2.37
C ALA A 28 -17.80 12.89 -2.85
N LEU A 29 -17.73 13.10 -4.17
CA LEU A 29 -17.32 14.38 -4.77
C LEU A 29 -18.28 15.51 -4.38
N LEU A 30 -19.59 15.28 -4.45
CA LEU A 30 -20.60 16.27 -4.06
C LEU A 30 -20.51 16.62 -2.56
N VAL A 31 -20.27 15.63 -1.71
CA VAL A 31 -20.08 15.84 -0.27
C VAL A 31 -18.83 16.67 -0.01
N VAL A 32 -17.71 16.31 -0.62
CA VAL A 32 -16.44 17.04 -0.49
C VAL A 32 -16.62 18.48 -0.98
N TRP A 33 -17.23 18.68 -2.15
CA TRP A 33 -17.45 20.01 -2.72
C TRP A 33 -18.30 20.92 -1.81
N ARG A 34 -19.29 20.36 -1.11
CA ARG A 34 -20.16 21.14 -0.22
C ARG A 34 -19.65 21.29 1.21
N ALA A 35 -18.95 20.27 1.72
CA ALA A 35 -18.58 20.20 3.13
C ALA A 35 -17.12 20.62 3.41
N LEU A 36 -16.23 20.58 2.41
CA LEU A 36 -14.82 20.91 2.60
C LEU A 36 -14.57 22.40 2.33
N PRO A 37 -14.30 23.22 3.37
CA PRO A 37 -13.91 24.61 3.17
C PRO A 37 -12.51 24.69 2.56
N GLU A 38 -12.24 25.77 1.81
CA GLU A 38 -10.92 26.06 1.31
C GLU A 38 -9.97 26.34 2.49
N THR A 39 -8.93 25.52 2.62
CA THR A 39 -7.97 25.61 3.74
C THR A 39 -6.67 26.34 3.36
N ILE A 40 -6.50 26.72 2.09
CA ILE A 40 -5.31 27.44 1.63
C ILE A 40 -5.45 28.93 1.98
N PRO A 41 -4.57 29.49 2.85
CA PRO A 41 -4.67 30.89 3.27
C PRO A 41 -4.46 31.87 2.12
N ALA A 42 -3.60 31.51 1.14
CA ALA A 42 -3.32 32.33 -0.05
C ALA A 42 -3.14 31.44 -1.28
N ARG A 43 -3.94 31.68 -2.31
CA ARG A 43 -3.81 30.98 -3.59
C ARG A 43 -2.55 31.44 -4.31
N ASN A 44 -1.72 30.51 -4.75
CA ASN A 44 -0.56 30.81 -5.60
C ASN A 44 -0.98 30.75 -7.08
N PRO A 45 -1.17 31.88 -7.76
CA PRO A 45 -1.63 31.90 -9.15
C PRO A 45 -0.61 31.28 -10.13
N ARG A 46 0.65 31.16 -9.70
CA ARG A 46 1.72 30.55 -10.53
C ARG A 46 1.98 29.08 -10.23
N ALA A 47 1.19 28.45 -9.35
CA ALA A 47 1.40 27.05 -8.93
C ALA A 47 1.36 26.05 -10.10
N LEU A 48 0.56 26.33 -11.14
CA LEU A 48 0.41 25.49 -12.32
C LEU A 48 1.35 25.85 -13.49
N HIS A 49 2.18 26.89 -13.35
CA HIS A 49 3.19 27.17 -14.38
C HIS A 49 4.29 26.10 -14.36
N LEU A 50 4.62 25.55 -15.52
CA LEU A 50 5.56 24.43 -15.68
C LEU A 50 6.94 24.70 -15.04
N GLY A 51 7.48 25.91 -15.17
CA GLY A 51 8.79 26.27 -14.61
C GLY A 51 8.83 26.19 -13.07
N PRO A 52 7.97 26.92 -12.33
CA PRO A 52 7.85 26.81 -10.88
C PRO A 52 7.50 25.41 -10.39
N LEU A 53 6.59 24.72 -11.09
CA LEU A 53 6.19 23.35 -10.77
C LEU A 53 7.38 22.37 -10.85
N ALA A 54 8.16 22.45 -11.93
CA ALA A 54 9.35 21.61 -12.11
C ALA A 54 10.42 21.88 -11.05
N LYS A 55 10.64 23.15 -10.67
CA LYS A 55 11.55 23.52 -9.58
C LYS A 55 11.09 22.93 -8.25
N THR A 56 9.81 23.03 -7.94
CA THR A 56 9.23 22.47 -6.71
C THR A 56 9.34 20.94 -6.71
N ALA A 57 9.02 20.28 -7.83
CA ALA A 57 9.17 18.84 -7.97
C ALA A 57 10.63 18.38 -7.78
N ALA A 58 11.58 19.11 -8.40
CA ALA A 58 13.01 18.80 -8.24
C ALA A 58 13.49 18.99 -6.80
N MET A 59 13.00 20.01 -6.09
CA MET A 59 13.29 20.23 -4.67
C MET A 59 12.76 19.07 -3.81
N VAL A 60 11.53 18.63 -4.04
CA VAL A 60 10.93 17.50 -3.31
C VAL A 60 11.70 16.21 -3.59
N LEU A 61 12.00 15.92 -4.86
CA LEU A 61 12.72 14.70 -5.28
C LEU A 61 14.16 14.63 -4.75
N ARG A 62 14.80 15.76 -4.44
CA ARG A 62 16.14 15.80 -3.84
C ARG A 62 16.14 15.70 -2.32
N ASN A 63 14.99 15.78 -1.69
CA ASN A 63 14.90 15.72 -0.23
C ASN A 63 15.05 14.27 0.26
N PRO A 64 16.03 13.97 1.12
CA PRO A 64 16.28 12.59 1.58
C PRO A 64 15.13 12.02 2.43
N THR A 65 14.40 12.86 3.16
CA THR A 65 13.22 12.43 3.93
C THR A 65 12.11 11.98 2.98
N PHE A 66 11.85 12.75 1.92
CA PHE A 66 10.89 12.38 0.88
C PHE A 66 11.26 11.04 0.24
N ILE A 67 12.53 10.88 -0.16
CA ILE A 67 13.02 9.65 -0.80
C ILE A 67 12.83 8.45 0.14
N ALA A 68 13.22 8.58 1.41
CA ALA A 68 13.13 7.51 2.39
C ALA A 68 11.67 7.03 2.58
N TYR A 69 10.75 7.96 2.80
CA TYR A 69 9.36 7.59 3.03
C TYR A 69 8.61 7.17 1.77
N THR A 70 8.91 7.77 0.63
CA THR A 70 8.34 7.35 -0.66
C THR A 70 8.81 5.95 -1.05
N ALA A 71 10.10 5.64 -0.87
CA ALA A 71 10.61 4.29 -1.07
C ALA A 71 9.93 3.27 -0.14
N LEU A 72 9.74 3.63 1.15
CA LEU A 72 9.04 2.79 2.12
C LEU A 72 7.63 2.42 1.64
N VAL A 73 6.81 3.44 1.31
CA VAL A 73 5.41 3.19 0.92
C VAL A 73 5.31 2.49 -0.42
N SER A 74 6.21 2.79 -1.37
CA SER A 74 6.24 2.14 -2.68
C SER A 74 6.57 0.65 -2.57
N CYS A 75 7.60 0.28 -1.80
CA CYS A 75 7.97 -1.12 -1.59
C CYS A 75 6.87 -1.89 -0.85
N THR A 76 6.34 -1.35 0.24
CA THR A 76 5.30 -2.05 1.01
C THR A 76 3.98 -2.13 0.24
N TYR A 77 3.64 -1.13 -0.57
CA TYR A 77 2.46 -1.16 -1.43
C TYR A 77 2.63 -2.13 -2.60
N GLY A 78 3.82 -2.20 -3.20
CA GLY A 78 4.14 -3.21 -4.21
C GLY A 78 4.01 -4.63 -3.69
N ALA A 79 4.44 -4.89 -2.44
CA ALA A 79 4.24 -6.18 -1.78
C ALA A 79 2.75 -6.49 -1.56
N MET A 80 1.95 -5.50 -1.17
CA MET A 80 0.50 -5.66 -1.08
C MET A 80 -0.14 -5.90 -2.45
N PHE A 81 0.32 -5.19 -3.47
CA PHE A 81 -0.16 -5.36 -4.84
C PHE A 81 0.15 -6.77 -5.37
N SER A 82 1.32 -7.35 -5.05
CA SER A 82 1.62 -8.74 -5.45
C SER A 82 0.66 -9.76 -4.84
N ILE A 83 0.21 -9.54 -3.58
CA ILE A 83 -0.85 -10.38 -2.99
C ILE A 83 -2.16 -10.19 -3.74
N LEU A 84 -2.60 -8.95 -3.97
CA LEU A 84 -3.88 -8.67 -4.63
C LEU A 84 -3.94 -9.22 -6.06
N ALA A 85 -2.86 -9.03 -6.83
CA ALA A 85 -2.76 -9.55 -8.19
C ALA A 85 -2.65 -11.07 -8.24
N GLY A 86 -1.91 -11.67 -7.29
CA GLY A 86 -1.71 -13.11 -7.20
C GLY A 86 -2.82 -13.89 -6.48
N ALA A 87 -3.68 -13.21 -5.70
CA ALA A 87 -4.69 -13.87 -4.86
C ALA A 87 -5.64 -14.82 -5.63
N PRO A 88 -6.18 -14.48 -6.82
CA PRO A 88 -7.02 -15.40 -7.58
C PRO A 88 -6.28 -16.69 -7.97
N PHE A 89 -5.01 -16.57 -8.37
CA PHE A 89 -4.17 -17.71 -8.71
C PHE A 89 -3.82 -18.52 -7.46
N ALA A 90 -3.38 -17.85 -6.39
CA ALA A 90 -3.00 -18.48 -5.13
C ALA A 90 -4.16 -19.23 -4.48
N TYR A 91 -5.26 -18.56 -4.23
CA TYR A 91 -6.38 -19.13 -3.47
C TYR A 91 -7.25 -20.06 -4.30
N ILE A 92 -7.60 -19.67 -5.54
CA ILE A 92 -8.59 -20.40 -6.34
C ILE A 92 -7.91 -21.49 -7.17
N ARG A 93 -6.82 -21.17 -7.89
CA ARG A 93 -6.18 -22.11 -8.81
C ARG A 93 -5.22 -23.08 -8.11
N THR A 94 -4.36 -22.57 -7.20
CA THR A 94 -3.33 -23.37 -6.56
C THR A 94 -3.83 -24.10 -5.32
N ILE A 95 -4.59 -23.41 -4.43
CA ILE A 95 -5.09 -23.98 -3.17
C ILE A 95 -6.44 -24.69 -3.39
N GLY A 96 -7.26 -24.22 -4.34
CA GLY A 96 -8.53 -24.85 -4.71
C GLY A 96 -9.73 -24.43 -3.85
N ILE A 97 -9.66 -23.29 -3.15
CA ILE A 97 -10.84 -22.76 -2.43
C ILE A 97 -11.79 -22.00 -3.36
N THR A 98 -13.04 -21.84 -2.92
CA THR A 98 -14.06 -21.14 -3.69
C THR A 98 -13.77 -19.65 -3.81
N PRO A 99 -14.27 -18.95 -4.86
CA PRO A 99 -14.13 -17.51 -4.99
C PRO A 99 -14.66 -16.73 -3.77
N THR A 100 -15.74 -17.22 -3.15
CA THR A 100 -16.30 -16.61 -1.93
C THR A 100 -15.33 -16.71 -0.75
N GLN A 101 -14.71 -17.88 -0.56
CA GLN A 101 -13.70 -18.10 0.48
C GLN A 101 -12.44 -17.25 0.23
N ALA A 102 -12.00 -17.13 -1.02
CA ALA A 102 -10.90 -16.25 -1.39
C ALA A 102 -11.22 -14.77 -1.10
N GLY A 103 -12.43 -14.31 -1.42
CA GLY A 103 -12.90 -12.97 -1.05
C GLY A 103 -12.91 -12.75 0.47
N LEU A 104 -13.32 -13.74 1.25
CA LEU A 104 -13.28 -13.68 2.71
C LEU A 104 -11.84 -13.60 3.24
N ALA A 105 -10.91 -14.37 2.67
CA ALA A 105 -9.49 -14.30 3.03
C ALA A 105 -8.90 -12.90 2.81
N ILE A 106 -9.22 -12.25 1.68
CA ILE A 106 -8.81 -10.87 1.40
C ILE A 106 -9.46 -9.89 2.40
N ALA A 107 -10.72 -10.11 2.76
CA ALA A 107 -11.41 -9.28 3.74
C ALA A 107 -10.78 -9.40 5.14
N ILE A 108 -10.38 -10.59 5.57
CA ILE A 108 -9.65 -10.82 6.83
C ILE A 108 -8.29 -10.10 6.79
N GLY A 109 -7.56 -10.15 5.68
CA GLY A 109 -6.35 -9.37 5.48
C GLY A 109 -6.58 -7.86 5.63
N SER A 110 -7.74 -7.35 5.18
CA SER A 110 -8.13 -5.94 5.37
C SER A 110 -8.38 -5.60 6.84
N VAL A 111 -8.95 -6.54 7.62
CA VAL A 111 -9.12 -6.38 9.07
C VAL A 111 -7.76 -6.33 9.77
N ALA A 112 -6.81 -7.17 9.36
CA ALA A 112 -5.43 -7.15 9.86
C ALA A 112 -4.75 -5.81 9.54
N TYR A 113 -4.90 -5.29 8.32
CA TYR A 113 -4.42 -3.95 7.93
C TYR A 113 -5.00 -2.86 8.84
N PHE A 114 -6.31 -2.86 9.05
CA PHE A 114 -6.97 -1.89 9.93
C PHE A 114 -6.46 -1.98 11.37
N SER A 115 -6.27 -3.20 11.88
CA SER A 115 -5.67 -3.44 13.20
C SER A 115 -4.26 -2.88 13.30
N GLY A 116 -3.46 -3.03 12.23
CA GLY A 116 -2.14 -2.42 12.09
C GLY A 116 -2.18 -0.88 12.14
N THR A 117 -3.17 -0.28 11.49
CA THR A 117 -3.39 1.18 11.52
C THR A 117 -3.75 1.68 12.91
N LEU A 118 -4.60 0.94 13.66
CA LEU A 118 -4.90 1.28 15.05
C LEU A 118 -3.68 1.13 15.95
N TRP A 119 -2.88 0.09 15.74
CA TRP A 119 -1.63 -0.11 16.44
C TRP A 119 -0.60 0.97 16.11
N CYS A 120 -0.54 1.42 14.86
CA CYS A 120 0.30 2.53 14.42
C CYS A 120 0.09 3.78 15.28
N ARG A 121 -1.16 4.13 15.57
CA ARG A 121 -1.48 5.28 16.44
C ARG A 121 -0.79 5.17 17.81
N ARG A 122 -0.79 3.99 18.43
CA ARG A 122 -0.12 3.76 19.73
C ARG A 122 1.40 3.84 19.60
N LEU A 123 1.95 3.32 18.50
CA LEU A 123 3.38 3.38 18.23
C LEU A 123 3.86 4.81 18.00
N LEU A 124 3.10 5.62 17.27
CA LEU A 124 3.41 7.02 17.01
C LEU A 124 3.53 7.83 18.29
N LEU A 125 2.58 7.65 19.24
CA LEU A 125 2.60 8.34 20.51
C LEU A 125 3.81 7.99 21.39
N ARG A 126 4.35 6.77 21.26
CA ARG A 126 5.46 6.29 22.10
C ARG A 126 6.82 6.43 21.44
N HIS A 127 6.91 6.37 20.13
CA HIS A 127 8.18 6.17 19.42
C HIS A 127 8.39 7.08 18.21
N GLY A 128 7.42 7.95 17.90
CA GLY A 128 7.44 8.76 16.68
C GLY A 128 7.33 7.93 15.40
N ILE A 129 7.41 8.62 14.25
CA ILE A 129 7.26 7.97 12.93
C ILE A 129 8.38 6.95 12.66
N PRO A 130 9.69 7.27 12.80
CA PRO A 130 10.75 6.31 12.51
C PRO A 130 10.69 5.07 13.41
N GLY A 131 10.38 5.27 14.70
CA GLY A 131 10.25 4.17 15.65
C GLY A 131 9.05 3.27 15.39
N ALA A 132 7.93 3.82 14.92
CA ALA A 132 6.75 3.05 14.50
C ALA A 132 7.07 2.20 13.27
N VAL A 133 7.66 2.81 12.22
CA VAL A 133 8.09 2.16 10.99
C VAL A 133 9.05 1.00 11.27
N LYS A 134 10.07 1.22 12.13
CA LYS A 134 11.03 0.18 12.53
C LYS A 134 10.35 -1.07 13.11
N ARG A 135 9.30 -0.90 13.90
CA ARG A 135 8.55 -2.01 14.53
C ARG A 135 7.60 -2.69 13.55
N GLY A 136 6.93 -1.91 12.69
CA GLY A 136 6.09 -2.44 11.62
C GLY A 136 6.86 -3.35 10.67
N ALA A 137 8.14 -3.03 10.40
CA ALA A 137 9.02 -3.81 9.53
C ALA A 137 9.21 -5.26 9.99
N VAL A 138 9.19 -5.52 11.29
CA VAL A 138 9.29 -6.89 11.82
C VAL A 138 8.12 -7.76 11.34
N PHE A 139 6.90 -7.24 11.42
CA PHE A 139 5.71 -7.97 10.96
C PHE A 139 5.68 -8.12 9.44
N THR A 140 6.11 -7.10 8.71
CA THR A 140 6.28 -7.16 7.25
C THR A 140 7.26 -8.25 6.85
N LEU A 141 8.40 -8.35 7.52
CA LEU A 141 9.40 -9.37 7.22
C LEU A 141 8.89 -10.77 7.55
N ILE A 142 8.31 -10.96 8.75
CA ILE A 142 7.76 -12.25 9.17
C ILE A 142 6.68 -12.70 8.17
N GLY A 143 5.77 -11.79 7.76
CA GLY A 143 4.73 -12.10 6.78
C GLY A 143 5.30 -12.50 5.42
N GLY A 144 6.33 -11.77 4.93
CA GLY A 144 7.00 -12.10 3.67
C GLY A 144 7.74 -13.44 3.72
N VAL A 145 8.50 -13.68 4.80
CA VAL A 145 9.25 -14.94 4.99
C VAL A 145 8.31 -16.12 5.15
N SER A 146 7.25 -16.01 5.96
CA SER A 146 6.28 -17.10 6.13
C SER A 146 5.53 -17.40 4.83
N MET A 147 5.17 -16.40 4.03
CA MET A 147 4.58 -16.60 2.71
C MET A 147 5.52 -17.36 1.76
N ALA A 148 6.79 -16.96 1.72
CA ALA A 148 7.79 -17.65 0.91
C ALA A 148 8.06 -19.08 1.41
N ALA A 149 8.06 -19.31 2.73
CA ALA A 149 8.19 -20.63 3.31
C ALA A 149 7.01 -21.54 2.91
N CYS A 150 5.76 -21.03 2.95
CA CYS A 150 4.60 -21.76 2.46
C CYS A 150 4.74 -22.15 0.97
N ALA A 151 5.23 -21.21 0.16
CA ALA A 151 5.42 -21.45 -1.27
C ALA A 151 6.55 -22.47 -1.56
N THR A 152 7.66 -22.41 -0.80
CA THR A 152 8.80 -23.32 -0.94
C THR A 152 8.44 -24.73 -0.52
N ALA A 153 7.72 -24.87 0.60
CA ALA A 153 7.23 -26.15 1.11
C ALA A 153 6.01 -26.69 0.33
N GLU A 154 5.57 -25.98 -0.71
CA GLU A 154 4.37 -26.31 -1.50
C GLU A 154 3.12 -26.54 -0.64
N LEU A 155 3.05 -25.80 0.46
CA LEU A 155 2.00 -25.94 1.45
C LEU A 155 0.69 -25.35 0.92
N ARG A 156 -0.27 -26.20 0.57
CA ARG A 156 -1.60 -25.81 0.05
C ARG A 156 -2.61 -25.56 1.18
N SER A 157 -2.16 -24.97 2.29
CA SER A 157 -3.02 -24.63 3.42
C SER A 157 -3.55 -23.20 3.29
N PRO A 158 -4.88 -23.01 3.14
CA PRO A 158 -5.48 -21.67 3.09
C PRO A 158 -5.16 -20.84 4.33
N LEU A 159 -5.15 -21.49 5.51
CA LEU A 159 -4.89 -20.84 6.79
C LEU A 159 -3.44 -20.35 6.91
N ALA A 160 -2.46 -21.12 6.43
CA ALA A 160 -1.05 -20.72 6.47
C ALA A 160 -0.78 -19.50 5.56
N VAL A 161 -1.33 -19.52 4.35
CA VAL A 161 -1.25 -18.38 3.41
C VAL A 161 -1.97 -17.15 3.97
N LEU A 162 -3.16 -17.34 4.55
CA LEU A 162 -3.92 -16.27 5.19
C LEU A 162 -3.18 -15.68 6.39
N ALA A 163 -2.59 -16.50 7.25
CA ALA A 163 -1.82 -16.03 8.40
C ALA A 163 -0.60 -15.20 7.96
N SER A 164 0.11 -15.63 6.93
CA SER A 164 1.22 -14.88 6.33
C SER A 164 0.77 -13.53 5.78
N HIS A 165 -0.38 -13.50 5.07
CA HIS A 165 -1.00 -12.28 4.57
C HIS A 165 -1.39 -11.33 5.72
N CYS A 166 -2.00 -11.84 6.80
CA CYS A 166 -2.40 -11.04 7.95
C CYS A 166 -1.19 -10.44 8.67
N LEU A 167 -0.11 -11.20 8.88
CA LEU A 167 1.13 -10.71 9.48
C LEU A 167 1.74 -9.57 8.67
N PHE A 168 1.84 -9.75 7.35
CA PHE A 168 2.28 -8.67 6.46
C PHE A 168 1.37 -7.45 6.54
N SER A 169 0.04 -7.66 6.50
CA SER A 169 -0.95 -6.58 6.52
C SER A 169 -0.91 -5.74 7.79
N LEU A 170 -0.59 -6.34 8.95
CA LEU A 170 -0.34 -5.61 10.20
C LEU A 170 0.83 -4.62 10.05
N GLY A 171 1.95 -5.06 9.47
CA GLY A 171 3.10 -4.19 9.20
C GLY A 171 2.78 -3.11 8.16
N HIS A 172 2.09 -3.50 7.08
CA HIS A 172 1.65 -2.57 6.04
C HIS A 172 0.72 -1.48 6.59
N GLY A 173 -0.18 -1.82 7.53
CA GLY A 173 -1.05 -0.86 8.23
C GLY A 173 -0.30 0.18 9.07
N VAL A 174 0.96 -0.09 9.46
CA VAL A 174 1.86 0.89 10.08
C VAL A 174 2.59 1.71 9.02
N HIS A 175 3.13 1.05 7.99
CA HIS A 175 3.98 1.70 6.98
C HIS A 175 3.22 2.70 6.12
N GLN A 176 1.99 2.38 5.71
CA GLN A 176 1.22 3.21 4.78
C GLN A 176 0.94 4.60 5.35
N PRO A 177 0.31 4.78 6.53
CA PRO A 177 0.06 6.10 7.09
C PRO A 177 1.34 6.82 7.48
N CYS A 178 2.33 6.12 8.08
CA CYS A 178 3.60 6.72 8.46
C CYS A 178 4.39 7.24 7.25
N GLY A 179 4.42 6.45 6.17
CA GLY A 179 5.14 6.82 4.98
C GLY A 179 4.51 7.97 4.22
N GLN A 180 3.17 7.99 4.08
CA GLN A 180 2.47 9.11 3.47
C GLN A 180 2.67 10.41 4.27
N ALA A 181 2.51 10.37 5.59
CA ALA A 181 2.73 11.51 6.46
C ALA A 181 4.20 11.99 6.42
N GLY A 182 5.15 11.05 6.44
CA GLY A 182 6.58 11.36 6.39
C GLY A 182 7.04 11.92 5.05
N ALA A 183 6.46 11.48 3.93
CA ALA A 183 6.78 11.99 2.60
C ALA A 183 6.26 13.41 2.38
N VAL A 184 5.06 13.74 2.90
CA VAL A 184 4.41 15.04 2.67
C VAL A 184 4.77 16.06 3.76
N GLY A 185 4.99 15.61 4.98
CA GLY A 185 5.18 16.47 6.16
C GLY A 185 6.23 17.57 6.02
N PRO A 186 7.40 17.33 5.40
CA PRO A 186 8.43 18.37 5.21
C PRO A 186 8.01 19.51 4.25
N PHE A 187 6.90 19.37 3.54
CA PHE A 187 6.51 20.27 2.46
C PHE A 187 5.11 20.88 2.64
N PRO A 188 4.81 21.61 3.72
CA PRO A 188 3.45 22.14 3.97
C PRO A 188 2.97 23.07 2.85
N GLN A 189 3.88 23.84 2.23
CA GLN A 189 3.57 24.74 1.12
C GLN A 189 3.56 24.07 -0.27
N ALA A 190 4.08 22.85 -0.37
CA ALA A 190 4.16 22.05 -1.58
C ALA A 190 3.53 20.64 -1.39
N ALA A 191 2.64 20.50 -0.42
CA ALA A 191 2.04 19.22 -0.04
C ALA A 191 1.37 18.50 -1.20
N GLY A 192 0.69 19.23 -2.09
CA GLY A 192 0.08 18.68 -3.30
C GLY A 192 1.11 18.07 -4.26
N VAL A 193 2.25 18.74 -4.47
CA VAL A 193 3.34 18.22 -5.33
C VAL A 193 3.99 16.99 -4.69
N ALA A 194 4.28 17.06 -3.40
CA ALA A 194 4.85 15.92 -2.68
C ALA A 194 3.92 14.70 -2.69
N SER A 195 2.63 14.90 -2.44
CA SER A 195 1.62 13.83 -2.50
C SER A 195 1.46 13.24 -3.91
N ALA A 196 1.45 14.09 -4.95
CA ALA A 196 1.36 13.63 -6.34
C ALA A 196 2.59 12.80 -6.74
N LEU A 197 3.79 13.24 -6.37
CA LEU A 197 5.03 12.51 -6.64
C LEU A 197 5.08 11.17 -5.86
N ALA A 198 4.70 11.16 -4.60
CA ALA A 198 4.61 9.92 -3.83
C ALA A 198 3.61 8.94 -4.46
N GLY A 199 2.42 9.42 -4.85
CA GLY A 199 1.41 8.64 -5.57
C GLY A 199 1.91 8.11 -6.92
N PHE A 200 2.69 8.90 -7.66
CA PHE A 200 3.32 8.48 -8.91
C PHE A 200 4.27 7.30 -8.68
N PHE A 201 5.15 7.36 -7.68
CA PHE A 201 6.07 6.25 -7.40
C PHE A 201 5.36 4.99 -6.90
N LEU A 202 4.28 5.14 -6.12
CA LEU A 202 3.42 4.01 -5.76
C LEU A 202 2.84 3.33 -7.01
N ALA A 203 2.25 4.13 -7.90
CA ALA A 203 1.65 3.63 -9.13
C ALA A 203 2.70 2.97 -10.04
N LEU A 204 3.87 3.59 -10.19
CA LEU A 204 4.97 3.05 -10.98
C LEU A 204 5.47 1.71 -10.43
N THR A 205 5.61 1.60 -9.10
CA THR A 205 5.99 0.33 -8.47
C THR A 205 4.93 -0.75 -8.68
N SER A 206 3.65 -0.41 -8.53
CA SER A 206 2.56 -1.35 -8.76
C SER A 206 2.48 -1.80 -10.21
N PHE A 207 2.70 -0.88 -11.14
CA PHE A 207 2.77 -1.16 -12.57
C PHE A 207 3.93 -2.13 -12.89
N ALA A 208 5.12 -1.86 -12.38
CA ALA A 208 6.29 -2.73 -12.57
C ALA A 208 6.07 -4.13 -11.98
N VAL A 209 5.48 -4.20 -10.77
CA VAL A 209 5.11 -5.49 -10.14
C VAL A 209 4.05 -6.21 -10.96
N GLY A 210 3.06 -5.48 -11.50
CA GLY A 210 2.02 -6.04 -12.34
C GLY A 210 2.55 -6.62 -13.64
N LEU A 211 3.46 -5.91 -14.32
CA LEU A 211 4.14 -6.41 -15.52
C LEU A 211 4.96 -7.66 -15.21
N TRP A 212 5.76 -7.61 -14.16
CA TRP A 212 6.57 -8.76 -13.73
C TRP A 212 5.71 -9.98 -13.40
N LEU A 213 4.67 -9.80 -12.60
CA LEU A 213 3.78 -10.90 -12.27
C LEU A 213 3.01 -11.43 -13.48
N GLY A 214 2.63 -10.55 -14.42
CA GLY A 214 1.99 -10.96 -15.66
C GLY A 214 2.82 -11.95 -16.49
N GLU A 215 4.15 -11.83 -16.43
CA GLU A 215 5.08 -12.72 -17.14
C GLU A 215 5.38 -14.02 -16.37
N VAL A 216 5.45 -13.94 -15.02
CA VAL A 216 5.96 -15.04 -14.20
C VAL A 216 4.89 -15.81 -13.42
N LEU A 217 3.66 -15.30 -13.34
CA LEU A 217 2.58 -15.99 -12.63
C LEU A 217 2.27 -17.33 -13.28
N ASP A 218 2.32 -18.37 -12.46
CA ASP A 218 1.94 -19.73 -12.82
C ASP A 218 0.69 -20.12 -12.02
N GLU A 219 -0.32 -20.63 -12.72
CA GLU A 219 -1.59 -21.08 -12.09
C GLU A 219 -1.40 -22.24 -11.10
N ARG A 220 -0.25 -22.92 -11.15
CA ARG A 220 0.05 -24.10 -10.35
C ARG A 220 0.96 -23.84 -9.16
N SER A 221 1.52 -22.63 -9.03
CA SER A 221 2.55 -22.32 -8.04
C SER A 221 2.32 -21.00 -7.33
N LEU A 222 2.50 -21.02 -6.01
CA LEU A 222 2.54 -19.80 -5.17
C LEU A 222 3.87 -19.03 -5.29
N LYS A 223 4.93 -19.68 -5.82
CA LYS A 223 6.32 -19.18 -5.78
C LYS A 223 6.49 -17.80 -6.40
N PRO A 224 5.97 -17.49 -7.60
CA PRO A 224 6.19 -16.18 -8.21
C PRO A 224 5.63 -15.04 -7.35
N MET A 225 4.40 -15.17 -6.88
CA MET A 225 3.75 -14.20 -6.00
C MET A 225 4.51 -14.06 -4.67
N ALA A 226 4.83 -15.18 -4.02
CA ALA A 226 5.44 -15.21 -2.70
C ALA A 226 6.86 -14.64 -2.70
N TYR A 227 7.66 -14.96 -3.72
CA TYR A 227 9.03 -14.45 -3.81
C TYR A 227 9.08 -12.98 -4.23
N THR A 228 8.17 -12.52 -5.09
CA THR A 228 8.01 -11.09 -5.40
C THR A 228 7.63 -10.32 -4.13
N MET A 229 6.67 -10.81 -3.38
CA MET A 229 6.29 -10.25 -2.08
C MET A 229 7.47 -10.22 -1.11
N LEU A 230 8.22 -11.33 -0.96
CA LEU A 230 9.39 -11.40 -0.07
C LEU A 230 10.46 -10.37 -0.46
N GLY A 231 10.81 -10.27 -1.73
CA GLY A 231 11.79 -9.29 -2.22
C GLY A 231 11.40 -7.85 -1.85
N LEU A 232 10.12 -7.51 -2.02
CA LEU A 232 9.60 -6.20 -1.65
C LEU A 232 9.49 -6.01 -0.13
N CYS A 233 9.21 -7.06 0.64
CA CYS A 233 9.28 -7.01 2.10
C CYS A 233 10.70 -6.77 2.60
N ILE A 234 11.70 -7.43 2.02
CA ILE A 234 13.12 -7.19 2.33
C ILE A 234 13.50 -5.74 1.98
N ALA A 235 13.12 -5.24 0.81
CA ALA A 235 13.36 -3.86 0.42
C ALA A 235 12.67 -2.88 1.41
N THR A 236 11.42 -3.12 1.78
CA THR A 236 10.69 -2.34 2.79
C THR A 236 11.44 -2.31 4.12
N CYS A 237 11.90 -3.46 4.61
CA CYS A 237 12.64 -3.56 5.88
C CYS A 237 14.00 -2.87 5.81
N THR A 238 14.71 -3.02 4.70
CA THR A 238 15.98 -2.32 4.47
C THR A 238 15.76 -0.80 4.54
N VAL A 239 14.78 -0.27 3.82
CA VAL A 239 14.44 1.16 3.87
C VAL A 239 14.01 1.58 5.28
N ALA A 240 13.16 0.78 5.94
CA ALA A 240 12.65 1.06 7.28
C ALA A 240 13.75 1.13 8.35
N TRP A 241 14.75 0.25 8.26
CA TRP A 241 15.83 0.15 9.25
C TRP A 241 17.08 0.98 8.91
N THR A 242 17.18 1.52 7.69
CA THR A 242 18.31 2.35 7.26
C THR A 242 17.87 3.77 6.92
N LEU A 243 17.27 4.00 5.76
CA LEU A 243 16.96 5.33 5.24
C LEU A 243 16.00 6.11 6.15
N VAL A 244 14.93 5.44 6.63
CA VAL A 244 13.96 6.09 7.51
C VAL A 244 14.58 6.43 8.87
N GLN A 245 15.47 5.57 9.42
CA GLN A 245 16.13 5.89 10.69
C GLN A 245 17.16 7.03 10.54
N ARG A 246 17.78 7.15 9.36
CA ARG A 246 18.79 8.20 9.11
C ARG A 246 18.16 9.54 8.73
N HIS A 247 17.08 9.54 7.97
CA HIS A 247 16.50 10.75 7.35
C HIS A 247 15.05 11.02 7.74
N GLY A 248 14.41 10.13 8.52
CA GLY A 248 13.00 10.22 8.87
C GLY A 248 12.69 11.14 10.06
N HIS A 249 13.70 11.70 10.71
CA HIS A 249 13.48 12.69 11.76
C HIS A 249 13.20 14.04 11.11
N ALA A 250 12.06 14.66 11.46
CA ALA A 250 11.78 16.03 11.05
C ALA A 250 12.88 16.94 11.60
N THR A 251 13.66 17.53 10.71
CA THR A 251 14.48 18.68 11.08
C THR A 251 13.53 19.85 11.27
N HIS A 252 13.30 20.21 12.52
CA HIS A 252 12.61 21.46 12.92
C HIS A 252 13.46 22.66 12.58
#